data_276ae5bf9da9dd71bda55a89ec258bb0
#
_entry.id   276ae5bf9da9dd71bda55a89ec258bb0
#
_cell.length_a   1.000
_cell.length_b   1.000
_cell.length_c   1.000
_cell.angle_alpha   90.00
_cell.angle_beta   90.00
_cell.angle_gamma   90.00
#
_symmetry.space_group_name_H-M   'P 1'
#
loop_
_entity.id
_entity.type
_entity.pdbx_description
1 polymer ?
#
loop_
_entity_poly.entity_id
_entity_poly.type
_entity_poly.pdbx_seq_one_letter_code
_entity_poly.pdbx_strand_id
1 'polypeptide(L)'
;MVPTSMVGKLSFYTDTFGFVQPFLGPAGWKCSVLDAADGSYGITLTSPYHTSEVIGASSNGPCVSCMFNVACPWLAPAVRASFGLPCFSTPPKGQVSKVLAMSFDTREATVFVTLRPGSRGTITPGPAPNPVYTTQGLIVYNLTKNPYNYAFTLGCALPTSEQDVCTLVENRFLTSRWGVLR
;
A
#
# COMPACT_ATOMS: atom_id res chain seq x y z
N MET A 1 16.13 5.62 8.51
CA MET A 1 17.48 5.91 7.96
C MET A 1 17.71 4.91 6.85
N VAL A 2 18.23 5.32 5.67
CA VAL A 2 18.54 4.40 4.56
C VAL A 2 19.87 3.73 4.86
N PRO A 3 19.98 2.39 4.79
CA PRO A 3 21.25 1.69 4.94
C PRO A 3 22.29 2.17 3.92
N THR A 4 23.55 2.26 4.33
CA THR A 4 24.63 2.76 3.45
C THR A 4 24.77 1.95 2.17
N SER A 5 24.50 0.63 2.23
CA SER A 5 24.53 -0.27 1.07
C SER A 5 23.44 0.03 0.03
N MET A 6 22.43 0.81 0.38
CA MET A 6 21.31 1.21 -0.49
C MET A 6 21.42 2.65 -0.98
N VAL A 7 22.38 3.42 -0.48
CA VAL A 7 22.62 4.79 -0.96
C VAL A 7 23.01 4.73 -2.44
N GLY A 8 22.35 5.56 -3.26
CA GLY A 8 22.51 5.56 -4.73
C GLY A 8 21.70 4.49 -5.48
N LYS A 9 21.13 3.50 -4.77
CA LYS A 9 20.23 2.50 -5.38
C LYS A 9 18.75 2.88 -5.27
N LEU A 10 18.43 3.90 -4.48
CA LEU A 10 17.09 4.37 -4.23
C LEU A 10 16.93 5.83 -4.65
N SER A 11 15.72 6.19 -5.04
CA SER A 11 15.32 7.54 -5.40
C SER A 11 13.94 7.86 -4.82
N PHE A 12 13.65 9.15 -4.70
CA PHE A 12 12.31 9.62 -4.42
C PHE A 12 11.60 9.98 -5.72
N TYR A 13 10.37 9.54 -5.81
CA TYR A 13 9.47 9.80 -6.92
C TYR A 13 8.36 10.72 -6.46
N THR A 14 8.06 11.73 -7.26
CA THR A 14 6.97 12.68 -7.03
C THR A 14 6.17 12.82 -8.32
N ASP A 15 4.94 13.25 -8.21
CA ASP A 15 4.21 13.72 -9.38
C ASP A 15 4.71 15.12 -9.82
N THR A 16 4.35 15.52 -11.03
CA THR A 16 4.71 16.83 -11.58
C THR A 16 3.98 17.99 -10.91
N PHE A 17 2.91 17.72 -10.18
CA PHE A 17 2.05 18.70 -9.53
C PHE A 17 2.32 18.84 -8.04
N GLY A 18 3.13 17.95 -7.44
CA GLY A 18 3.47 17.98 -6.03
C GLY A 18 2.34 17.55 -5.09
N PHE A 19 1.30 16.91 -5.61
CA PHE A 19 0.18 16.42 -4.80
C PHE A 19 0.52 15.15 -4.03
N VAL A 20 1.49 14.39 -4.52
CA VAL A 20 1.91 13.14 -3.90
C VAL A 20 3.19 13.36 -3.08
N GLN A 21 3.16 12.94 -1.82
CA GLN A 21 4.36 12.92 -0.98
C GLN A 21 5.47 12.11 -1.67
N PRO A 22 6.75 12.51 -1.52
CA PRO A 22 7.85 11.78 -2.13
C PRO A 22 7.83 10.30 -1.77
N PHE A 23 7.67 9.46 -2.77
CA PHE A 23 7.58 8.02 -2.65
C PHE A 23 8.95 7.37 -2.91
N LEU A 24 9.44 6.60 -1.94
CA LEU A 24 10.74 5.94 -2.03
C LEU A 24 10.65 4.68 -2.90
N GLY A 25 11.61 4.48 -3.77
CA GLY A 25 11.73 3.26 -4.58
C GLY A 25 13.08 3.11 -5.25
N PRO A 26 13.34 2.02 -5.98
CA PRO A 26 14.60 1.81 -6.68
C PRO A 26 14.88 2.91 -7.72
N ALA A 27 16.12 3.35 -7.80
CA ALA A 27 16.53 4.39 -8.73
C ALA A 27 16.36 3.94 -10.19
N GLY A 28 15.91 4.84 -11.05
CA GLY A 28 15.75 4.58 -12.48
C GLY A 28 14.51 3.76 -12.87
N TRP A 29 13.61 3.48 -11.92
CA TRP A 29 12.37 2.78 -12.24
C TRP A 29 11.37 3.71 -12.93
N LYS A 30 10.51 3.11 -13.76
CA LYS A 30 9.42 3.84 -14.42
C LYS A 30 8.34 4.15 -13.39
N CYS A 31 8.00 5.44 -13.28
CA CYS A 31 6.95 5.92 -12.40
C CYS A 31 5.67 6.20 -13.18
N SER A 32 4.55 5.73 -12.67
CA SER A 32 3.20 6.03 -13.16
C SER A 32 2.36 6.53 -11.99
N VAL A 33 1.67 7.64 -12.19
CA VAL A 33 0.78 8.24 -11.19
C VAL A 33 -0.64 8.21 -11.72
N LEU A 34 -1.58 7.84 -10.88
CA LEU A 34 -3.02 7.97 -11.10
C LEU A 34 -3.54 9.00 -10.11
N ASP A 35 -4.14 10.04 -10.65
CA ASP A 35 -4.89 11.03 -9.88
C ASP A 35 -6.34 11.05 -10.40
N ALA A 36 -7.28 10.74 -9.53
CA ALA A 36 -8.68 10.63 -9.89
C ALA A 36 -9.50 11.81 -9.36
N ALA A 37 -10.52 12.20 -10.08
CA ALA A 37 -11.37 13.35 -9.76
C ALA A 37 -12.08 13.23 -8.40
N ASP A 38 -12.18 12.04 -7.83
CA ASP A 38 -12.73 11.78 -6.49
C ASP A 38 -11.69 11.94 -5.37
N GLY A 39 -10.48 12.40 -5.70
CA GLY A 39 -9.37 12.53 -4.75
C GLY A 39 -8.67 11.21 -4.42
N SER A 40 -9.03 10.11 -5.08
CA SER A 40 -8.23 8.88 -5.03
C SER A 40 -6.96 9.08 -5.86
N TYR A 41 -5.85 8.58 -5.37
CA TYR A 41 -4.59 8.65 -6.09
C TYR A 41 -3.74 7.40 -5.89
N GLY A 42 -2.82 7.20 -6.81
CA GLY A 42 -1.91 6.07 -6.73
C GLY A 42 -0.58 6.37 -7.41
N ILE A 43 0.45 5.72 -6.94
CA ILE A 43 1.77 5.70 -7.56
C ILE A 43 2.20 4.27 -7.77
N THR A 44 2.73 3.98 -8.95
CA THR A 44 3.27 2.66 -9.30
C THR A 44 4.64 2.82 -9.90
N LEU A 45 5.61 2.15 -9.33
CA LEU A 45 6.97 2.02 -9.84
C LEU A 45 7.12 0.63 -10.45
N THR A 46 7.62 0.58 -11.67
CA THR A 46 7.86 -0.68 -12.40
C THR A 46 9.30 -0.73 -12.85
N SER A 47 9.93 -1.87 -12.64
CA SER A 47 11.30 -2.13 -13.08
C SER A 47 11.41 -1.97 -14.61
N PRO A 48 12.43 -1.28 -15.12
CA PRO A 48 12.67 -1.19 -16.55
C PRO A 48 13.14 -2.52 -17.16
N TYR A 49 13.56 -3.47 -16.34
CA TYR A 49 14.12 -4.76 -16.77
C TYR A 49 13.11 -5.90 -16.63
N HIS A 50 12.28 -5.87 -15.59
CA HIS A 50 11.33 -6.93 -15.26
C HIS A 50 9.97 -6.34 -14.86
N THR A 51 8.99 -6.43 -15.74
CA THR A 51 7.65 -5.86 -15.52
C THR A 51 6.90 -6.48 -14.35
N SER A 52 7.36 -7.62 -13.83
CA SER A 52 6.83 -8.26 -12.63
C SER A 52 7.38 -7.67 -11.33
N GLU A 53 8.45 -6.87 -11.39
CA GLU A 53 8.98 -6.13 -10.26
C GLU A 53 8.24 -4.81 -10.13
N VAL A 54 7.41 -4.69 -9.11
CA VAL A 54 6.49 -3.57 -8.94
C VAL A 54 6.43 -3.15 -7.48
N ILE A 55 6.48 -1.85 -7.25
CA ILE A 55 6.19 -1.24 -5.96
C ILE A 55 5.15 -0.16 -6.19
N GLY A 56 4.15 -0.07 -5.35
CA GLY A 56 3.20 1.02 -5.47
C GLY A 56 2.34 1.21 -4.25
N ALA A 57 1.73 2.37 -4.19
CA ALA A 57 0.81 2.73 -3.14
C ALA A 57 -0.41 3.41 -3.72
N SER A 58 -1.53 3.29 -3.02
CA SER A 58 -2.75 4.01 -3.37
C SER A 58 -3.47 4.51 -2.14
N SER A 59 -4.17 5.61 -2.31
CA SER A 59 -5.16 6.14 -1.38
C SER A 59 -6.50 6.12 -2.06
N ASN A 60 -7.49 5.57 -1.37
CA ASN A 60 -8.87 5.79 -1.76
C ASN A 60 -9.33 7.08 -1.08
N GLY A 61 -9.59 8.12 -1.86
CA GLY A 61 -10.08 9.41 -1.41
C GLY A 61 -11.37 9.31 -0.57
N PRO A 62 -12.23 10.32 -0.51
CA PRO A 62 -13.40 10.34 0.36
C PRO A 62 -14.51 9.34 -0.02
N CYS A 63 -14.22 8.38 -0.88
CA CYS A 63 -15.12 7.28 -1.21
C CYS A 63 -15.21 6.28 -0.06
N VAL A 64 -16.21 6.43 0.82
CA VAL A 64 -16.42 5.54 1.99
C VAL A 64 -16.53 4.07 1.59
N SER A 65 -17.28 3.76 0.52
CA SER A 65 -17.42 2.37 0.04
C SER A 65 -16.10 1.79 -0.50
N CYS A 66 -15.26 2.63 -1.10
CA CYS A 66 -13.95 2.21 -1.59
C CYS A 66 -13.04 1.81 -0.43
N MET A 67 -13.02 2.61 0.63
CA MET A 67 -12.24 2.33 1.85
C MET A 67 -12.69 1.03 2.51
N PHE A 68 -13.99 0.78 2.58
CA PHE A 68 -14.51 -0.48 3.09
C PHE A 68 -14.01 -1.68 2.30
N ASN A 69 -14.07 -1.61 0.98
CA ASN A 69 -13.62 -2.70 0.12
C ASN A 69 -12.14 -3.02 0.29
N VAL A 70 -11.34 -2.00 0.58
CA VAL A 70 -9.90 -2.16 0.82
C VAL A 70 -9.61 -2.68 2.23
N ALA A 71 -10.21 -2.09 3.25
CA ALA A 71 -9.87 -2.37 4.65
C ALA A 71 -10.60 -3.59 5.23
N CYS A 72 -11.85 -3.81 4.86
CA CYS A 72 -12.69 -4.88 5.39
C CYS A 72 -12.07 -6.28 5.33
N PRO A 73 -11.44 -6.71 4.24
CA PRO A 73 -10.84 -8.04 4.20
C PRO A 73 -9.82 -8.30 5.29
N TRP A 74 -9.14 -7.25 5.76
CA TRP A 74 -7.98 -7.32 6.62
C TRP A 74 -8.23 -6.80 8.04
N LEU A 75 -9.04 -5.75 8.14
CA LEU A 75 -9.25 -4.95 9.34
C LEU A 75 -10.72 -4.93 9.77
N ALA A 76 -11.46 -6.01 9.50
CA ALA A 76 -12.90 -6.10 9.77
C ALA A 76 -13.33 -5.62 11.18
N PRO A 77 -12.63 -5.98 12.28
CA PRO A 77 -12.99 -5.49 13.62
C PRO A 77 -12.90 -3.97 13.72
N ALA A 78 -11.82 -3.37 13.19
CA ALA A 78 -11.58 -1.93 13.24
C ALA A 78 -12.60 -1.16 12.40
N VAL A 79 -12.91 -1.66 11.20
CA VAL A 79 -13.90 -1.05 10.29
C VAL A 79 -15.29 -1.08 10.92
N ARG A 80 -15.70 -2.20 11.52
CA ARG A 80 -16.98 -2.31 12.23
C ARG A 80 -17.08 -1.35 13.41
N ALA A 81 -16.00 -1.23 14.18
CA ALA A 81 -15.95 -0.31 15.32
C ALA A 81 -16.08 1.15 14.90
N SER A 82 -15.46 1.53 13.77
CA SER A 82 -15.49 2.91 13.28
C SER A 82 -16.82 3.31 12.68
N PHE A 83 -17.47 2.43 11.91
CA PHE A 83 -18.63 2.79 11.10
C PHE A 83 -19.92 2.08 11.49
N GLY A 84 -19.85 1.05 12.34
CA GLY A 84 -21.02 0.24 12.68
C GLY A 84 -21.56 -0.60 11.52
N LEU A 85 -20.85 -0.65 10.39
CA LEU A 85 -21.26 -1.37 9.20
C LEU A 85 -20.61 -2.77 9.15
N PRO A 86 -21.34 -3.79 8.68
CA PRO A 86 -20.79 -5.13 8.54
C PRO A 86 -19.79 -5.19 7.38
N CYS A 87 -18.67 -5.86 7.61
CA CYS A 87 -17.74 -6.25 6.54
C CYS A 87 -18.20 -7.55 5.91
N PHE A 88 -18.51 -7.52 4.63
CA PHE A 88 -18.91 -8.72 3.86
C PHE A 88 -17.77 -9.37 3.11
N SER A 89 -16.67 -8.64 2.89
CA SER A 89 -15.49 -9.17 2.22
C SER A 89 -14.53 -9.81 3.23
N THR A 90 -13.99 -10.95 2.84
CA THR A 90 -12.95 -11.67 3.60
C THR A 90 -11.67 -11.74 2.78
N PRO A 91 -10.50 -11.90 3.42
CA PRO A 91 -9.27 -12.16 2.69
C PRO A 91 -9.44 -13.36 1.75
N PRO A 92 -8.90 -13.30 0.54
CA PRO A 92 -8.99 -14.42 -0.41
C PRO A 92 -8.40 -15.68 0.20
N LYS A 93 -9.21 -16.73 0.34
CA LYS A 93 -8.77 -18.01 0.93
C LYS A 93 -7.59 -18.57 0.14
N GLY A 94 -6.56 -19.01 0.85
CA GLY A 94 -5.38 -19.66 0.27
C GLY A 94 -4.40 -18.72 -0.46
N GLN A 95 -4.73 -17.44 -0.60
CA GLN A 95 -3.87 -16.47 -1.28
C GLN A 95 -2.95 -15.72 -0.32
N VAL A 96 -3.35 -15.61 0.93
CA VAL A 96 -2.54 -14.96 1.96
C VAL A 96 -1.55 -15.97 2.51
N SER A 97 -0.27 -15.66 2.43
CA SER A 97 0.77 -16.50 3.04
C SER A 97 0.85 -16.26 4.54
N LYS A 98 0.74 -15.00 4.96
CA LYS A 98 0.88 -14.61 6.37
C LYS A 98 0.33 -13.22 6.59
N VAL A 99 -0.38 -13.02 7.71
CA VAL A 99 -0.56 -11.72 8.34
C VAL A 99 0.61 -11.54 9.30
N LEU A 100 1.49 -10.60 9.02
CA LEU A 100 2.75 -10.45 9.75
C LEU A 100 2.57 -9.72 11.07
N ALA A 101 1.77 -8.67 11.06
CA ALA A 101 1.49 -7.86 12.24
C ALA A 101 0.19 -7.09 12.05
N MET A 102 -0.48 -6.80 13.16
CA MET A 102 -1.54 -5.80 13.24
C MET A 102 -1.19 -4.84 14.36
N SER A 103 -1.30 -3.55 14.11
CA SER A 103 -1.23 -2.53 15.14
C SER A 103 -2.51 -1.71 15.13
N PHE A 104 -2.96 -1.37 16.34
CA PHE A 104 -4.12 -0.52 16.53
C PHE A 104 -3.69 0.59 17.48
N ASP A 105 -3.88 1.82 17.06
CA ASP A 105 -3.88 2.95 17.98
C ASP A 105 -5.26 3.60 18.00
N THR A 106 -5.39 4.74 18.64
CA THR A 106 -6.67 5.46 18.73
C THR A 106 -7.10 6.10 17.42
N ARG A 107 -6.25 6.14 16.42
CA ARG A 107 -6.47 6.84 15.16
C ARG A 107 -6.37 5.94 13.94
N GLU A 108 -5.53 4.92 13.97
CA GLU A 108 -5.21 4.11 12.80
C GLU A 108 -5.15 2.62 13.15
N ALA A 109 -5.62 1.81 12.21
CA ALA A 109 -5.39 0.38 12.21
C ALA A 109 -4.47 0.05 11.03
N THR A 110 -3.42 -0.70 11.31
CA THR A 110 -2.41 -1.10 10.31
C THR A 110 -2.29 -2.61 10.28
N VAL A 111 -2.24 -3.18 9.09
CA VAL A 111 -1.96 -4.59 8.90
C VAL A 111 -0.90 -4.79 7.83
N PHE A 112 0.07 -5.65 8.14
CA PHE A 112 1.08 -6.14 7.21
C PHE A 112 0.69 -7.54 6.75
N VAL A 113 0.73 -7.75 5.46
CA VAL A 113 0.35 -9.03 4.86
C VAL A 113 1.39 -9.47 3.83
N THR A 114 1.44 -10.77 3.61
CA THR A 114 2.23 -11.36 2.53
C THR A 114 1.28 -12.16 1.64
N LEU A 115 1.26 -11.86 0.35
CA LEU A 115 0.46 -12.54 -0.65
C LEU A 115 1.34 -13.46 -1.48
N ARG A 116 0.84 -14.66 -1.76
CA ARG A 116 1.52 -15.60 -2.66
C ARG A 116 1.50 -15.06 -4.10
N PRO A 117 2.46 -15.50 -4.94
CA PRO A 117 2.41 -15.21 -6.38
C PRO A 117 1.05 -15.57 -6.99
N GLY A 118 0.56 -14.73 -7.89
CA GLY A 118 -0.75 -14.89 -8.52
C GLY A 118 -1.96 -14.57 -7.66
N SER A 119 -1.76 -14.16 -6.41
CA SER A 119 -2.85 -13.75 -5.52
C SER A 119 -3.55 -12.51 -6.02
N ARG A 120 -4.87 -12.58 -6.12
CA ARG A 120 -5.70 -11.40 -6.37
C ARG A 120 -5.97 -10.70 -5.05
N GLY A 121 -5.56 -9.45 -4.93
CA GLY A 121 -5.81 -8.67 -3.72
C GLY A 121 -5.71 -7.18 -3.98
N THR A 122 -6.39 -6.41 -3.16
CA THR A 122 -6.42 -4.94 -3.21
C THR A 122 -5.10 -4.27 -2.79
N ILE A 123 -4.09 -5.06 -2.44
CA ILE A 123 -2.79 -4.57 -1.99
C ILE A 123 -1.78 -4.49 -3.13
N THR A 124 -2.05 -5.16 -4.25
CA THR A 124 -1.15 -5.11 -5.39
C THR A 124 -1.36 -3.80 -6.16
N PRO A 125 -0.36 -2.93 -6.23
CA PRO A 125 -0.42 -1.81 -7.15
C PRO A 125 -0.40 -2.35 -8.57
N GLY A 126 -1.18 -1.71 -9.44
CA GLY A 126 -1.23 -2.06 -10.84
C GLY A 126 -2.39 -2.99 -11.24
N PRO A 127 -2.56 -3.24 -12.52
CA PRO A 127 -3.77 -3.85 -13.08
C PRO A 127 -3.90 -5.35 -12.87
N ALA A 128 -2.87 -6.03 -12.39
CA ALA A 128 -2.87 -7.49 -12.26
C ALA A 128 -2.16 -7.96 -10.99
N PRO A 129 -2.58 -9.11 -10.42
CA PRO A 129 -1.81 -9.78 -9.38
C PRO A 129 -0.44 -10.16 -9.92
N ASN A 130 0.59 -10.02 -9.10
CA ASN A 130 1.94 -10.40 -9.51
C ASN A 130 2.03 -11.93 -9.67
N PRO A 131 2.32 -12.46 -10.87
CA PRO A 131 2.33 -13.90 -11.10
C PRO A 131 3.63 -14.57 -10.64
N VAL A 132 4.69 -13.79 -10.42
CA VAL A 132 6.05 -14.30 -10.22
C VAL A 132 6.49 -14.15 -8.77
N TYR A 133 6.27 -12.98 -8.18
CA TYR A 133 6.82 -12.67 -6.86
C TYR A 133 5.77 -12.68 -5.78
N THR A 134 6.19 -13.07 -4.59
CA THR A 134 5.44 -12.80 -3.36
C THR A 134 5.33 -11.30 -3.17
N THR A 135 4.12 -10.81 -2.89
CA THR A 135 3.88 -9.40 -2.60
C THR A 135 3.85 -9.18 -1.10
N GLN A 136 4.75 -8.38 -0.58
CA GLN A 136 4.58 -7.77 0.74
C GLN A 136 3.62 -6.60 0.63
N GLY A 137 2.78 -6.40 1.62
CA GLY A 137 1.79 -5.34 1.58
C GLY A 137 1.44 -4.80 2.95
N LEU A 138 1.01 -3.58 2.92
CA LEU A 138 0.61 -2.79 4.07
C LEU A 138 -0.74 -2.14 3.77
N ILE A 139 -1.67 -2.23 4.72
CA ILE A 139 -2.91 -1.48 4.69
C ILE A 139 -2.98 -0.65 5.97
N VAL A 140 -3.20 0.65 5.79
CA VAL A 140 -3.47 1.60 6.88
C VAL A 140 -4.89 2.12 6.73
N TYR A 141 -5.65 2.06 7.79
CA TYR A 141 -7.02 2.51 7.82
C TYR A 141 -7.25 3.51 8.95
N ASN A 142 -7.78 4.68 8.62
CA ASN A 142 -8.08 5.72 9.58
C ASN A 142 -9.36 5.38 10.36
N LEU A 143 -9.24 5.31 11.68
CA LEU A 143 -10.32 5.01 12.62
C LEU A 143 -11.10 6.26 13.07
N THR A 144 -10.61 7.45 12.75
CA THR A 144 -11.30 8.68 13.17
C THR A 144 -12.60 8.86 12.39
N LYS A 145 -13.65 9.32 13.07
CA LYS A 145 -14.94 9.63 12.42
C LYS A 145 -14.92 10.95 11.64
N ASN A 146 -13.78 11.31 11.08
CA ASN A 146 -13.65 12.47 10.23
C ASN A 146 -14.25 12.13 8.85
N PRO A 147 -14.99 13.02 8.18
CA PRO A 147 -15.43 12.81 6.80
C PRO A 147 -14.29 12.59 5.80
N TYR A 148 -13.07 12.91 6.16
CA TYR A 148 -11.84 12.63 5.39
C TYR A 148 -11.16 11.31 5.80
N ASN A 149 -11.94 10.31 6.19
CA ASN A 149 -11.41 8.98 6.42
C ASN A 149 -10.67 8.49 5.17
N TYR A 150 -9.56 7.81 5.38
CA TYR A 150 -8.75 7.27 4.29
C TYR A 150 -8.37 5.82 4.55
N ALA A 151 -8.17 5.09 3.48
CA ALA A 151 -7.46 3.83 3.51
C ALA A 151 -6.28 3.92 2.55
N PHE A 152 -5.12 3.58 3.04
CA PHE A 152 -3.91 3.50 2.22
C PHE A 152 -3.51 2.05 2.05
N THR A 153 -3.06 1.74 0.86
CA THR A 153 -2.43 0.46 0.57
C THR A 153 -1.05 0.70 0.00
N LEU A 154 -0.13 -0.16 0.37
CA LEU A 154 1.18 -0.28 -0.26
C LEU A 154 1.38 -1.74 -0.62
N GLY A 155 1.89 -2.00 -1.80
CA GLY A 155 2.29 -3.31 -2.24
C GLY A 155 3.69 -3.28 -2.85
N CYS A 156 4.50 -4.28 -2.53
CA CYS A 156 5.87 -4.43 -3.00
C CYS A 156 6.11 -5.88 -3.43
N ALA A 157 6.34 -6.08 -4.72
CA ALA A 157 6.59 -7.39 -5.32
C ALA A 157 7.98 -7.39 -5.96
N LEU A 158 8.94 -7.94 -5.25
CA LEU A 158 10.34 -8.03 -5.64
C LEU A 158 10.87 -9.45 -5.45
N PRO A 159 11.99 -9.81 -6.11
CA PRO A 159 12.73 -11.03 -5.83
C PRO A 159 13.08 -11.16 -4.34
N THR A 160 13.20 -12.38 -3.85
CA THR A 160 13.55 -12.64 -2.44
C THR A 160 14.85 -11.96 -2.01
N SER A 161 15.79 -11.81 -2.93
CA SER A 161 17.06 -11.12 -2.70
C SER A 161 16.93 -9.60 -2.49
N GLU A 162 15.77 -9.02 -2.79
CA GLU A 162 15.52 -7.57 -2.73
C GLU A 162 14.38 -7.21 -1.75
N GLN A 163 13.97 -8.14 -0.91
CA GLN A 163 12.88 -7.92 0.05
C GLN A 163 13.20 -6.88 1.13
N ASP A 164 14.46 -6.58 1.36
CA ASP A 164 14.90 -5.49 2.22
C ASP A 164 14.50 -4.11 1.66
N VAL A 165 14.43 -3.96 0.34
CA VAL A 165 13.86 -2.77 -0.31
C VAL A 165 12.38 -2.62 0.04
N CYS A 166 11.60 -3.70 -0.04
CA CYS A 166 10.18 -3.69 0.36
C CYS A 166 10.02 -3.22 1.80
N THR A 167 10.78 -3.81 2.72
CA THR A 167 10.74 -3.44 4.14
C THR A 167 11.10 -1.97 4.36
N LEU A 168 12.07 -1.45 3.64
CA LEU A 168 12.45 -0.05 3.75
C LEU A 168 11.36 0.89 3.22
N VAL A 169 10.75 0.56 2.08
CA VAL A 169 9.65 1.33 1.49
C VAL A 169 8.43 1.35 2.42
N GLU A 170 8.06 0.20 2.99
CA GLU A 170 6.98 0.08 3.97
C GLU A 170 7.23 0.95 5.21
N ASN A 171 8.42 0.86 5.79
CA ASN A 171 8.80 1.66 6.96
C ASN A 171 8.79 3.17 6.63
N ARG A 172 9.29 3.55 5.46
CA ARG A 172 9.26 4.94 5.04
C ARG A 172 7.85 5.45 4.81
N PHE A 173 7.00 4.65 4.19
CA PHE A 173 5.59 4.96 3.97
C PHE A 173 4.87 5.24 5.30
N LEU A 174 5.03 4.38 6.31
CA LEU A 174 4.46 4.58 7.64
C LEU A 174 4.97 5.85 8.32
N THR A 175 6.27 6.11 8.24
CA THR A 175 6.86 7.26 8.94
C THR A 175 6.58 8.60 8.27
N SER A 176 6.43 8.61 6.95
CA SER A 176 6.08 9.83 6.20
C SER A 176 4.60 10.19 6.31
N ARG A 177 3.76 9.30 6.88
CA ARG A 177 2.29 9.45 6.90
C ARG A 177 1.76 9.88 5.54
N TRP A 178 2.12 9.12 4.55
CA TRP A 178 1.77 9.38 3.17
C TRP A 178 0.26 9.63 3.04
N GLY A 179 -0.13 10.83 2.56
CA GLY A 179 -1.53 11.21 2.34
C GLY A 179 -2.27 11.83 3.53
N VAL A 180 -1.65 12.06 4.68
CA VAL A 180 -2.24 12.95 5.67
C VAL A 180 -1.96 14.39 5.21
N LEU A 181 -2.82 14.93 4.40
CA LEU A 181 -2.91 16.38 4.21
C LEU A 181 -3.24 16.99 5.58
N ARG A 182 -2.30 17.73 6.14
CA ARG A 182 -2.52 18.58 7.30
C ARG A 182 -3.31 19.80 6.92
#